data_9ae08591cb3140b7fc735c2c3bd450ff
#
_entry.id   9ae08591cb3140b7fc735c2c3bd450ff
#
_cell.length_a   1.000
_cell.length_b   1.000
_cell.length_c   1.000
_cell.angle_alpha   90.00
_cell.angle_beta   90.00
_cell.angle_gamma   90.00
#
_symmetry.space_group_name_H-M   'P 1'
#
loop_
_entity.id
_entity.type
_entity.pdbx_description
1 polymer ?
#
loop_
_entity_poly.entity_id
_entity_poly.type
_entity_poly.pdbx_seq_one_letter_code
_entity_poly.pdbx_strand_id
1 'polypeptide(L)'
;MNLRGDAFASHHVEAQPHCPTRFDPRLASAKIPAMRLTPERHETKGIVSMSAIDIQTDTAALGMQAKQASALMAKASAAVKNKALRRLAELLRTHVDALQKDNAKDLARAVAAGLAAPMVDRLKLTTTVIETCAQGCEQLAAMADVIGEIIGLREQPSGIRVGQMRVPIGVFGMIFESRPNVTIEAASLSIKSGNACILRGGSEAIDSNKALARLVRQALVESGLPENAVQLVQTTDRAVVGELIAMPQYVDVIIPRGGKALIERISAGAKVPVIKHLDGNCHTYVDDPSDIILAVKVADNAKTNKFSPCNATESLLVARGVAAEFLPQIASIYAAKGVEMRCCPEVLALLQNYKQNWPLALIQQAQAAIDSEAFKL
;
A
#
# COMPACT_ATOMS: atom_id res chain seq x y z
N MET A 1 43.88 -20.18 -13.80
CA MET A 1 43.86 -20.77 -12.46
C MET A 1 42.44 -21.15 -12.18
N ASN A 2 42.15 -22.45 -12.30
CA ASN A 2 40.78 -23.03 -12.19
C ASN A 2 40.31 -23.02 -10.76
N LEU A 3 39.06 -22.55 -10.53
CA LEU A 3 38.28 -22.94 -9.36
C LEU A 3 36.93 -23.47 -9.85
N ARG A 4 36.80 -24.77 -9.78
CA ARG A 4 35.56 -25.51 -9.98
C ARG A 4 34.69 -25.35 -8.74
N GLY A 5 33.39 -25.24 -9.01
CA GLY A 5 32.31 -25.28 -8.08
C GLY A 5 32.13 -26.61 -7.37
N ASP A 6 31.42 -26.52 -6.25
CA ASP A 6 30.82 -27.66 -5.61
C ASP A 6 29.33 -27.36 -5.31
N ALA A 7 28.59 -28.44 -5.49
CA ALA A 7 27.20 -28.55 -5.68
C ALA A 7 26.34 -28.11 -4.49
N PHE A 8 25.23 -27.43 -4.79
CA PHE A 8 24.07 -27.32 -3.91
C PHE A 8 23.34 -28.67 -3.80
N ALA A 9 23.36 -29.27 -2.64
CA ALA A 9 22.53 -30.41 -2.30
C ALA A 9 21.14 -29.90 -1.90
N SER A 10 20.15 -30.23 -2.72
CA SER A 10 18.74 -30.04 -2.44
C SER A 10 18.29 -31.03 -1.35
N HIS A 11 18.00 -30.56 -0.15
CA HIS A 11 17.24 -31.32 0.83
C HIS A 11 15.75 -31.11 0.60
N HIS A 12 15.09 -32.16 0.12
CA HIS A 12 13.64 -32.31 0.17
C HIS A 12 13.20 -32.39 1.64
N VAL A 13 12.38 -31.44 2.05
CA VAL A 13 11.62 -31.55 3.30
C VAL A 13 10.27 -32.19 2.96
N GLU A 14 10.10 -33.44 3.38
CA GLU A 14 8.81 -34.13 3.35
C GLU A 14 7.81 -33.44 4.28
N ALA A 15 6.67 -33.11 3.72
CA ALA A 15 5.51 -32.63 4.47
C ALA A 15 4.87 -33.79 5.24
N GLN A 16 4.78 -33.70 6.56
CA GLN A 16 3.95 -34.58 7.36
C GLN A 16 2.57 -33.97 7.57
N PRO A 17 1.50 -34.81 7.58
CA PRO A 17 0.12 -34.34 7.56
C PRO A 17 -0.54 -34.32 8.95
N HIS A 18 -1.47 -33.34 9.10
CA HIS A 18 -2.68 -33.36 9.90
C HIS A 18 -2.61 -33.36 11.44
N CYS A 19 -2.97 -32.21 11.98
CA CYS A 19 -3.69 -32.14 13.25
C CYS A 19 -5.10 -31.57 12.97
N PRO A 20 -6.19 -32.30 13.25
CA PRO A 20 -7.55 -31.81 13.09
C PRO A 20 -8.02 -31.17 14.40
N THR A 21 -8.16 -29.87 14.44
CA THR A 21 -8.93 -29.20 15.49
C THR A 21 -10.41 -29.31 15.18
N ARG A 22 -11.13 -30.13 15.92
CA ARG A 22 -12.59 -30.17 15.93
C ARG A 22 -13.14 -28.89 16.54
N PHE A 23 -13.90 -28.17 15.73
CA PHE A 23 -14.73 -27.04 16.16
C PHE A 23 -16.00 -27.58 16.82
N ASP A 24 -16.31 -27.23 18.07
CA ASP A 24 -17.56 -27.55 18.74
C ASP A 24 -18.58 -26.43 18.50
N PRO A 25 -19.72 -26.68 17.82
CA PRO A 25 -20.69 -25.64 17.45
C PRO A 25 -21.68 -25.26 18.56
N ARG A 26 -21.48 -25.61 19.83
CA ARG A 26 -22.49 -25.46 20.90
C ARG A 26 -22.35 -24.24 21.80
N LEU A 27 -21.45 -23.29 21.52
CA LEU A 27 -21.26 -22.08 22.32
C LEU A 27 -21.65 -20.76 21.62
N ALA A 28 -22.70 -20.77 20.82
CA ALA A 28 -23.22 -19.55 20.20
C ALA A 28 -24.73 -19.42 20.46
N SER A 29 -25.15 -19.11 21.69
CA SER A 29 -26.49 -18.57 21.96
C SER A 29 -26.51 -17.69 23.21
N ALA A 30 -26.09 -16.45 23.06
CA ALA A 30 -26.47 -15.37 23.97
C ALA A 30 -27.36 -14.39 23.19
N LYS A 31 -28.65 -14.42 23.47
CA LYS A 31 -29.66 -13.51 22.90
C LYS A 31 -29.47 -12.13 23.50
N ILE A 32 -29.13 -11.13 22.66
CA ILE A 32 -29.21 -9.70 22.99
C ILE A 32 -30.63 -9.24 22.69
N PRO A 33 -31.33 -8.55 23.62
CA PRO A 33 -32.68 -8.07 23.36
C PRO A 33 -32.70 -6.93 22.35
N ALA A 34 -33.60 -7.02 21.38
CA ALA A 34 -33.84 -6.03 20.36
C ALA A 34 -34.46 -4.75 20.98
N MET A 35 -33.68 -3.69 21.01
CA MET A 35 -34.15 -2.35 21.34
C MET A 35 -34.76 -1.76 20.05
N ARG A 36 -36.10 -1.58 20.06
CA ARG A 36 -36.83 -0.88 18.99
C ARG A 36 -36.44 0.58 19.02
N LEU A 37 -35.69 1.04 18.05
CA LEU A 37 -35.53 2.46 17.73
C LEU A 37 -36.56 2.83 16.65
N THR A 38 -37.46 3.71 16.98
CA THR A 38 -38.34 4.41 16.02
C THR A 38 -37.47 5.34 15.16
N PRO A 39 -37.65 5.38 13.85
CA PRO A 39 -36.87 6.30 13.03
C PRO A 39 -37.49 7.69 13.07
N GLU A 40 -36.89 8.63 13.79
CA GLU A 40 -37.11 10.05 13.55
C GLU A 40 -36.54 10.43 12.18
N ARG A 41 -37.42 10.88 11.29
CA ARG A 41 -37.03 11.43 9.98
C ARG A 41 -36.39 12.80 10.19
N HIS A 42 -35.08 12.86 10.18
CA HIS A 42 -34.36 14.09 9.85
C HIS A 42 -34.30 14.24 8.33
N GLU A 43 -35.04 15.21 7.81
CA GLU A 43 -34.87 15.67 6.43
C GLU A 43 -33.47 16.26 6.23
N THR A 44 -32.57 15.49 5.67
CA THR A 44 -31.31 15.99 5.14
C THR A 44 -31.55 16.54 3.73
N LYS A 45 -31.46 17.85 3.59
CA LYS A 45 -31.47 18.54 2.30
C LYS A 45 -30.40 18.02 1.36
N GLY A 46 -30.81 17.42 0.24
CA GLY A 46 -30.18 17.57 -1.07
C GLY A 46 -28.86 16.84 -1.32
N ILE A 47 -28.82 15.52 -1.15
CA ILE A 47 -27.92 14.70 -1.97
C ILE A 47 -28.79 14.11 -3.07
N VAL A 48 -28.64 14.62 -4.30
CA VAL A 48 -29.24 14.00 -5.47
C VAL A 48 -28.57 12.66 -5.66
N SER A 49 -29.27 11.58 -5.31
CA SER A 49 -28.85 10.23 -5.61
C SER A 49 -28.88 10.07 -7.13
N MET A 50 -27.71 9.88 -7.76
CA MET A 50 -27.62 9.54 -9.18
C MET A 50 -28.33 8.20 -9.39
N SER A 51 -29.05 8.06 -10.51
CA SER A 51 -29.64 6.77 -10.89
C SER A 51 -28.53 5.78 -11.24
N ALA A 52 -28.81 4.47 -11.16
CA ALA A 52 -27.84 3.44 -11.56
C ALA A 52 -27.44 3.59 -13.04
N ILE A 53 -28.34 4.05 -13.89
CA ILE A 53 -28.09 4.31 -15.32
C ILE A 53 -27.12 5.50 -15.48
N ASP A 54 -27.27 6.57 -14.70
CA ASP A 54 -26.37 7.73 -14.74
C ASP A 54 -24.96 7.34 -14.31
N ILE A 55 -24.84 6.56 -13.25
CA ILE A 55 -23.55 6.06 -12.74
C ILE A 55 -22.83 5.23 -13.80
N GLN A 56 -23.53 4.29 -14.44
CA GLN A 56 -22.96 3.44 -15.49
C GLN A 56 -22.50 4.26 -16.70
N THR A 57 -23.30 5.23 -17.14
CA THR A 57 -22.99 6.10 -18.26
C THR A 57 -21.76 6.96 -17.99
N ASP A 58 -21.70 7.58 -16.81
CA ASP A 58 -20.56 8.42 -16.41
C ASP A 58 -19.28 7.60 -16.25
N THR A 59 -19.37 6.39 -15.69
CA THR A 59 -18.22 5.51 -15.50
C THR A 59 -17.70 4.99 -16.84
N ALA A 60 -18.59 4.65 -17.78
CA ALA A 60 -18.22 4.24 -19.14
C ALA A 60 -17.54 5.39 -19.91
N ALA A 61 -18.03 6.63 -19.77
CA ALA A 61 -17.41 7.81 -20.38
C ALA A 61 -16.00 8.05 -19.85
N LEU A 62 -15.79 7.94 -18.51
CA LEU A 62 -14.45 8.00 -17.91
C LEU A 62 -13.53 6.92 -18.47
N GLY A 63 -14.02 5.68 -18.59
CA GLY A 63 -13.27 4.56 -19.15
C GLY A 63 -12.85 4.80 -20.59
N MET A 64 -13.77 5.24 -21.44
CA MET A 64 -13.50 5.54 -22.85
C MET A 64 -12.44 6.66 -22.99
N GLN A 65 -12.59 7.75 -22.24
CA GLN A 65 -11.64 8.87 -22.26
C GLN A 65 -10.25 8.44 -21.77
N ALA A 66 -10.17 7.62 -20.70
CA ALA A 66 -8.92 7.07 -20.23
C ALA A 66 -8.24 6.18 -21.28
N LYS A 67 -9.02 5.33 -21.98
CA LYS A 67 -8.48 4.45 -23.04
C LYS A 67 -7.93 5.25 -24.21
N GLN A 68 -8.61 6.31 -24.62
CA GLN A 68 -8.10 7.22 -25.66
C GLN A 68 -6.82 7.93 -25.20
N ALA A 69 -6.80 8.43 -23.97
CA ALA A 69 -5.64 9.10 -23.40
C ALA A 69 -4.44 8.14 -23.28
N SER A 70 -4.66 6.88 -22.91
CA SER A 70 -3.59 5.88 -22.75
C SER A 70 -2.83 5.64 -24.06
N ALA A 71 -3.52 5.66 -25.20
CA ALA A 71 -2.90 5.52 -26.52
C ALA A 71 -1.96 6.70 -26.85
N LEU A 72 -2.27 7.90 -26.37
CA LEU A 72 -1.41 9.07 -26.51
C LEU A 72 -0.25 9.03 -25.49
N MET A 73 -0.51 8.63 -24.26
CA MET A 73 0.52 8.48 -23.21
C MET A 73 1.58 7.46 -23.61
N ALA A 74 1.20 6.35 -24.23
CA ALA A 74 2.13 5.32 -24.69
C ALA A 74 3.13 5.82 -25.74
N LYS A 75 2.79 6.89 -26.47
CA LYS A 75 3.65 7.56 -27.48
C LYS A 75 4.46 8.73 -26.91
N ALA A 76 4.18 9.14 -25.68
CA ALA A 76 4.82 10.29 -25.08
C ALA A 76 6.30 10.01 -24.79
N SER A 77 7.17 10.95 -25.18
CA SER A 77 8.60 10.83 -24.91
C SER A 77 8.92 10.95 -23.42
N ALA A 78 10.02 10.37 -22.98
CA ALA A 78 10.53 10.50 -21.62
C ALA A 78 10.68 11.97 -21.20
N ALA A 79 11.13 12.84 -22.11
CA ALA A 79 11.29 14.26 -21.84
C ALA A 79 9.97 14.96 -21.47
N VAL A 80 8.90 14.66 -22.19
CA VAL A 80 7.57 15.25 -21.96
C VAL A 80 6.97 14.71 -20.64
N LYS A 81 7.08 13.40 -20.39
CA LYS A 81 6.64 12.78 -19.14
C LYS A 81 7.40 13.39 -17.93
N ASN A 82 8.71 13.51 -18.04
CA ASN A 82 9.54 14.10 -16.99
C ASN A 82 9.26 15.60 -16.78
N LYS A 83 8.93 16.36 -17.85
CA LYS A 83 8.47 17.76 -17.73
C LYS A 83 7.19 17.84 -16.91
N ALA A 84 6.21 16.98 -17.18
CA ALA A 84 4.94 16.97 -16.45
C ALA A 84 5.16 16.65 -14.96
N LEU A 85 6.02 15.71 -14.63
CA LEU A 85 6.36 15.34 -13.25
C LEU A 85 7.03 16.51 -12.49
N ARG A 86 8.00 17.19 -13.10
CA ARG A 86 8.62 18.36 -12.48
C ARG A 86 7.62 19.49 -12.31
N ARG A 87 6.78 19.73 -13.31
CA ARG A 87 5.72 20.73 -13.22
C ARG A 87 4.72 20.43 -12.11
N LEU A 88 4.35 19.17 -11.94
CA LEU A 88 3.50 18.74 -10.83
C LEU A 88 4.16 19.01 -9.47
N ALA A 89 5.45 18.74 -9.32
CA ALA A 89 6.19 19.04 -8.09
C ALA A 89 6.18 20.55 -7.77
N GLU A 90 6.38 21.42 -8.77
CA GLU A 90 6.28 22.88 -8.60
C GLU A 90 4.87 23.29 -8.17
N LEU A 91 3.83 22.75 -8.83
CA LEU A 91 2.44 23.08 -8.51
C LEU A 91 2.07 22.65 -7.08
N LEU A 92 2.54 21.49 -6.62
CA LEU A 92 2.31 21.02 -5.26
C LEU A 92 2.90 22.00 -4.24
N ARG A 93 4.14 22.49 -4.45
CA ARG A 93 4.81 23.44 -3.56
C ARG A 93 4.16 24.83 -3.56
N THR A 94 3.70 25.29 -4.71
CA THR A 94 3.07 26.61 -4.84
C THR A 94 1.64 26.67 -4.35
N HIS A 95 0.96 25.52 -4.17
CA HIS A 95 -0.45 25.46 -3.75
C HIS A 95 -0.65 24.83 -2.37
N VAL A 96 0.38 24.81 -1.51
CA VAL A 96 0.31 24.18 -0.16
C VAL A 96 -0.89 24.69 0.63
N ASP A 97 -1.07 26.01 0.75
CA ASP A 97 -2.14 26.62 1.54
C ASP A 97 -3.53 26.26 0.97
N ALA A 98 -3.69 26.28 -0.34
CA ALA A 98 -4.93 25.89 -1.00
C ALA A 98 -5.28 24.42 -0.77
N LEU A 99 -4.29 23.54 -0.87
CA LEU A 99 -4.45 22.11 -0.60
C LEU A 99 -4.83 21.85 0.86
N GLN A 100 -4.18 22.54 1.81
CA GLN A 100 -4.50 22.41 3.23
C GLN A 100 -5.88 22.97 3.58
N LYS A 101 -6.33 24.02 2.90
CA LYS A 101 -7.70 24.54 3.04
C LYS A 101 -8.75 23.52 2.57
N ASP A 102 -8.53 22.86 1.45
CA ASP A 102 -9.42 21.79 0.99
C ASP A 102 -9.34 20.57 1.89
N ASN A 103 -8.14 20.20 2.38
CA ASN A 103 -7.96 19.10 3.34
C ASN A 103 -8.65 19.36 4.68
N ALA A 104 -8.69 20.60 5.15
CA ALA A 104 -9.38 20.97 6.39
C ALA A 104 -10.88 20.61 6.36
N LYS A 105 -11.54 20.67 5.17
CA LYS A 105 -12.94 20.24 4.99
C LYS A 105 -13.10 18.74 5.23
N ASP A 106 -12.19 17.94 4.70
CA ASP A 106 -12.18 16.49 4.88
C ASP A 106 -11.94 16.14 6.36
N LEU A 107 -10.98 16.79 7.01
CA LEU A 107 -10.68 16.58 8.43
C LEU A 107 -11.86 16.93 9.33
N ALA A 108 -12.51 18.07 9.09
CA ALA A 108 -13.69 18.46 9.84
C ALA A 108 -14.82 17.44 9.70
N ARG A 109 -15.06 16.95 8.49
CA ARG A 109 -16.06 15.93 8.19
C ARG A 109 -15.74 14.59 8.86
N ALA A 110 -14.46 14.18 8.84
CA ALA A 110 -13.99 12.95 9.46
C ALA A 110 -14.16 12.98 11.00
N VAL A 111 -13.82 14.10 11.63
CA VAL A 111 -14.00 14.29 13.08
C VAL A 111 -15.49 14.30 13.43
N ALA A 112 -16.33 15.03 12.69
CA ALA A 112 -17.78 15.05 12.89
C ALA A 112 -18.43 13.67 12.72
N ALA A 113 -17.89 12.83 11.84
CA ALA A 113 -18.32 11.44 11.63
C ALA A 113 -17.77 10.46 12.68
N GLY A 114 -16.98 10.91 13.67
CA GLY A 114 -16.44 10.08 14.74
C GLY A 114 -15.34 9.10 14.28
N LEU A 115 -14.60 9.41 13.21
CA LEU A 115 -13.49 8.58 12.79
C LEU A 115 -12.42 8.51 13.89
N ALA A 116 -11.85 7.30 14.09
CA ALA A 116 -10.77 7.09 15.05
C ALA A 116 -9.54 7.96 14.73
N ALA A 117 -8.87 8.47 15.75
CA ALA A 117 -7.73 9.39 15.60
C ALA A 117 -6.63 8.92 14.62
N PRO A 118 -6.24 7.63 14.56
CA PRO A 118 -5.28 7.14 13.56
C PRO A 118 -5.79 7.24 12.11
N MET A 119 -7.11 7.17 11.90
CA MET A 119 -7.72 7.34 10.58
C MET A 119 -7.73 8.80 10.16
N VAL A 120 -8.07 9.71 11.10
CA VAL A 120 -8.00 11.16 10.87
C VAL A 120 -6.55 11.59 10.57
N ASP A 121 -5.57 11.02 11.28
CA ASP A 121 -4.16 11.32 11.03
C ASP A 121 -3.70 10.94 9.61
N ARG A 122 -4.21 9.83 9.07
CA ARG A 122 -3.93 9.40 7.70
C ARG A 122 -4.47 10.34 6.61
N LEU A 123 -5.49 11.15 6.93
CA LEU A 123 -6.09 12.11 5.99
C LEU A 123 -5.29 13.40 5.87
N LYS A 124 -4.38 13.68 6.81
CA LYS A 124 -3.68 14.96 6.88
C LYS A 124 -2.75 15.18 5.70
N LEU A 125 -2.94 16.29 4.98
CA LEU A 125 -2.01 16.84 3.99
C LEU A 125 -1.17 17.93 4.66
N THR A 126 -0.19 17.52 5.48
CA THR A 126 0.77 18.45 6.06
C THR A 126 1.75 18.97 4.99
N THR A 127 2.41 20.10 5.25
CA THR A 127 3.47 20.62 4.37
C THR A 127 4.53 19.53 4.06
N THR A 128 4.91 18.73 5.07
CA THR A 128 5.86 17.62 4.90
C THR A 128 5.32 16.54 3.97
N VAL A 129 4.04 16.17 4.07
CA VAL A 129 3.42 15.17 3.16
C VAL A 129 3.38 15.69 1.73
N ILE A 130 2.99 16.96 1.54
CA ILE A 130 2.96 17.59 0.21
C ILE A 130 4.39 17.68 -0.38
N GLU A 131 5.39 18.08 0.42
CA GLU A 131 6.78 18.10 -0.03
C GLU A 131 7.31 16.70 -0.38
N THR A 132 6.96 15.67 0.40
CA THR A 132 7.29 14.27 0.06
C THR A 132 6.71 13.85 -1.28
N CYS A 133 5.46 14.25 -1.58
CA CYS A 133 4.84 14.00 -2.89
C CYS A 133 5.59 14.73 -4.02
N ALA A 134 6.00 15.98 -3.80
CA ALA A 134 6.75 16.76 -4.78
C ALA A 134 8.12 16.12 -5.06
N GLN A 135 8.86 15.75 -4.02
CA GLN A 135 10.13 15.03 -4.14
C GLN A 135 9.97 13.69 -4.86
N GLY A 136 8.88 12.94 -4.58
CA GLY A 136 8.57 11.70 -5.29
C GLY A 136 8.38 11.91 -6.79
N CYS A 137 7.71 13.00 -7.20
CA CYS A 137 7.59 13.37 -8.62
C CYS A 137 8.96 13.69 -9.25
N GLU A 138 9.83 14.42 -8.56
CA GLU A 138 11.18 14.74 -9.03
C GLU A 138 12.07 13.51 -9.14
N GLN A 139 11.99 12.60 -8.15
CA GLN A 139 12.71 11.32 -8.19
C GLN A 139 12.28 10.49 -9.39
N LEU A 140 10.98 10.37 -9.65
CA LEU A 140 10.47 9.68 -10.84
C LEU A 140 10.93 10.36 -12.14
N ALA A 141 10.97 11.69 -12.18
CA ALA A 141 11.46 12.44 -13.34
C ALA A 141 12.98 12.21 -13.59
N ALA A 142 13.75 11.95 -12.54
CA ALA A 142 15.19 11.67 -12.63
C ALA A 142 15.51 10.19 -13.01
N MET A 143 14.59 9.28 -12.74
CA MET A 143 14.78 7.85 -13.07
C MET A 143 14.82 7.64 -14.58
N ALA A 144 15.60 6.65 -15.02
CA ALA A 144 15.60 6.19 -16.41
C ALA A 144 14.18 5.79 -16.85
N ASP A 145 13.89 5.96 -18.13
CA ASP A 145 12.64 5.48 -18.71
C ASP A 145 12.77 4.00 -19.06
N VAL A 146 11.93 3.18 -18.45
CA VAL A 146 11.93 1.74 -18.70
C VAL A 146 11.08 1.34 -19.92
N ILE A 147 10.26 2.27 -20.43
CA ILE A 147 9.41 2.00 -21.58
C ILE A 147 10.24 1.99 -22.86
N GLY A 148 10.11 0.92 -23.65
CA GLY A 148 10.90 0.65 -24.84
C GLY A 148 12.19 -0.13 -24.59
N GLU A 149 12.52 -0.46 -23.32
CA GLU A 149 13.65 -1.33 -22.99
C GLU A 149 13.42 -2.72 -23.58
N ILE A 150 14.44 -3.24 -24.31
CA ILE A 150 14.42 -4.58 -24.89
C ILE A 150 15.30 -5.51 -24.04
N ILE A 151 14.71 -6.60 -23.57
CA ILE A 151 15.36 -7.56 -22.68
C ILE A 151 15.49 -8.90 -23.40
N GLY A 152 16.62 -9.59 -23.19
CA GLY A 152 16.81 -10.97 -23.61
C GLY A 152 16.80 -11.17 -25.13
N LEU A 153 17.26 -10.19 -25.90
CA LEU A 153 17.36 -10.30 -27.36
C LEU A 153 18.30 -11.43 -27.76
N ARG A 154 17.77 -12.48 -28.39
CA ARG A 154 18.52 -13.69 -28.81
C ARG A 154 18.26 -14.00 -30.27
N GLU A 155 19.32 -14.41 -30.96
CA GLU A 155 19.20 -14.93 -32.32
C GLU A 155 18.65 -16.36 -32.27
N GLN A 156 17.74 -16.67 -33.17
CA GLN A 156 17.11 -17.97 -33.33
C GLN A 156 17.80 -18.73 -34.48
N PRO A 157 17.65 -20.07 -34.57
CA PRO A 157 18.21 -20.85 -35.67
C PRO A 157 17.79 -20.38 -37.08
N SER A 158 16.66 -19.70 -37.18
CA SER A 158 16.16 -19.08 -38.42
C SER A 158 16.81 -17.76 -38.79
N GLY A 159 17.73 -17.24 -37.97
CA GLY A 159 18.37 -15.93 -38.13
C GLY A 159 17.56 -14.74 -37.63
N ILE A 160 16.31 -14.93 -37.18
CA ILE A 160 15.53 -13.87 -36.57
C ILE A 160 16.02 -13.59 -35.15
N ARG A 161 15.89 -12.34 -34.70
CA ARG A 161 16.20 -11.94 -33.32
C ARG A 161 14.91 -11.72 -32.55
N VAL A 162 14.75 -12.43 -31.43
CA VAL A 162 13.56 -12.37 -30.57
C VAL A 162 13.94 -11.85 -29.18
N GLY A 163 13.16 -10.92 -28.68
CA GLY A 163 13.30 -10.34 -27.34
C GLY A 163 11.98 -9.87 -26.78
N GLN A 164 11.98 -9.36 -25.58
CA GLN A 164 10.82 -8.76 -24.92
C GLN A 164 11.03 -7.25 -24.78
N MET A 165 10.03 -6.46 -25.17
CA MET A 165 10.05 -5.01 -25.01
C MET A 165 9.06 -4.61 -23.91
N ARG A 166 9.50 -3.73 -23.01
CA ARG A 166 8.62 -3.15 -22.00
C ARG A 166 7.69 -2.12 -22.64
N VAL A 167 6.40 -2.26 -22.43
CA VAL A 167 5.36 -1.35 -22.91
C VAL A 167 4.45 -0.92 -21.76
N PRO A 168 3.73 0.21 -21.87
CA PRO A 168 2.71 0.59 -20.91
C PRO A 168 1.61 -0.48 -20.81
N ILE A 169 1.01 -0.63 -19.64
CA ILE A 169 -0.12 -1.55 -19.41
C ILE A 169 -1.37 -1.06 -20.17
N GLY A 170 -1.57 0.25 -20.22
CA GLY A 170 -2.74 0.89 -20.79
C GLY A 170 -3.46 1.74 -19.75
N VAL A 171 -4.64 1.31 -19.29
CA VAL A 171 -5.42 1.99 -18.26
C VAL A 171 -5.45 1.14 -16.99
N PHE A 172 -5.06 1.70 -15.87
CA PHE A 172 -5.30 1.06 -14.59
C PHE A 172 -6.31 1.82 -13.74
N GLY A 173 -7.18 1.09 -13.04
CA GLY A 173 -8.05 1.63 -12.02
C GLY A 173 -7.39 1.48 -10.66
N MET A 174 -7.23 2.56 -9.89
CA MET A 174 -6.76 2.48 -8.52
C MET A 174 -7.89 2.85 -7.55
N ILE A 175 -8.24 1.92 -6.67
CA ILE A 175 -9.28 2.09 -5.67
C ILE A 175 -8.59 2.11 -4.30
N PHE A 176 -8.67 3.26 -3.60
CA PHE A 176 -7.91 3.47 -2.37
C PHE A 176 -8.72 4.17 -1.27
N GLU A 177 -8.26 4.06 -0.03
CA GLU A 177 -8.90 4.57 1.18
C GLU A 177 -7.99 5.53 1.93
N SER A 178 -8.56 6.51 2.60
CA SER A 178 -8.01 7.32 3.71
C SER A 178 -6.61 7.93 3.53
N ARG A 179 -6.10 8.07 2.31
CA ARG A 179 -4.76 8.62 2.04
C ARG A 179 -4.76 9.49 0.79
N PRO A 180 -5.02 10.79 0.89
CA PRO A 180 -5.09 11.68 -0.28
C PRO A 180 -3.78 11.75 -1.09
N ASN A 181 -2.60 11.58 -0.45
CA ASN A 181 -1.31 11.52 -1.13
C ASN A 181 -1.23 10.41 -2.21
N VAL A 182 -2.02 9.32 -2.08
CA VAL A 182 -2.08 8.25 -3.09
C VAL A 182 -2.54 8.79 -4.45
N THR A 183 -3.33 9.85 -4.48
CA THR A 183 -3.71 10.53 -5.74
C THR A 183 -2.47 10.98 -6.52
N ILE A 184 -1.48 11.58 -5.85
CA ILE A 184 -0.23 12.01 -6.49
C ILE A 184 0.69 10.83 -6.79
N GLU A 185 0.81 9.87 -5.87
CA GLU A 185 1.64 8.68 -6.07
C GLU A 185 1.18 7.88 -7.31
N ALA A 186 -0.12 7.59 -7.41
CA ALA A 186 -0.67 6.87 -8.54
C ALA A 186 -0.57 7.66 -9.85
N ALA A 187 -0.88 8.97 -9.82
CA ALA A 187 -0.78 9.84 -10.99
C ALA A 187 0.65 9.95 -11.52
N SER A 188 1.62 10.17 -10.63
CA SER A 188 3.03 10.33 -11.02
C SER A 188 3.62 9.03 -11.60
N LEU A 189 3.27 7.87 -11.01
CA LEU A 189 3.65 6.57 -11.56
C LEU A 189 2.97 6.30 -12.90
N SER A 190 1.69 6.67 -13.07
CA SER A 190 0.96 6.59 -14.34
C SER A 190 1.66 7.38 -15.43
N ILE A 191 1.99 8.65 -15.16
CA ILE A 191 2.68 9.55 -16.09
C ILE A 191 4.04 8.97 -16.48
N LYS A 192 4.87 8.56 -15.49
CA LYS A 192 6.22 8.04 -15.74
C LYS A 192 6.19 6.79 -16.60
N SER A 193 5.27 5.88 -16.33
CA SER A 193 5.15 4.59 -17.05
C SER A 193 4.35 4.67 -18.35
N GLY A 194 3.90 5.88 -18.76
CA GLY A 194 3.17 6.07 -20.01
C GLY A 194 1.76 5.46 -20.02
N ASN A 195 1.17 5.26 -18.86
CA ASN A 195 -0.18 4.75 -18.67
C ASN A 195 -1.20 5.88 -18.52
N ALA A 196 -2.49 5.55 -18.61
CA ALA A 196 -3.56 6.35 -18.04
C ALA A 196 -4.11 5.69 -16.79
N CYS A 197 -4.75 6.46 -15.91
CA CYS A 197 -5.36 5.91 -14.71
C CYS A 197 -6.70 6.56 -14.35
N ILE A 198 -7.57 5.75 -13.73
CA ILE A 198 -8.82 6.18 -13.13
C ILE A 198 -8.69 5.96 -11.62
N LEU A 199 -8.76 7.04 -10.85
CA LEU A 199 -8.56 7.08 -9.41
C LEU A 199 -9.92 7.12 -8.71
N ARG A 200 -10.15 6.21 -7.77
CA ARG A 200 -11.30 6.22 -6.88
C ARG A 200 -10.83 6.22 -5.44
N GLY A 201 -10.74 7.39 -4.84
CA GLY A 201 -10.40 7.58 -3.43
C GLY A 201 -11.61 7.40 -2.50
N GLY A 202 -11.37 7.20 -1.22
CA GLY A 202 -12.38 7.14 -0.19
C GLY A 202 -13.19 8.46 -0.09
N SER A 203 -14.43 8.34 0.36
CA SER A 203 -15.34 9.50 0.53
C SER A 203 -14.85 10.50 1.58
N GLU A 204 -14.07 10.02 2.52
CA GLU A 204 -13.47 10.79 3.62
C GLU A 204 -12.41 11.80 3.15
N ALA A 205 -11.83 11.62 1.95
CA ALA A 205 -10.77 12.45 1.40
C ALA A 205 -11.17 13.13 0.07
N ILE A 206 -12.46 13.28 -0.21
CA ILE A 206 -12.94 13.68 -1.54
C ILE A 206 -12.48 15.09 -1.96
N ASP A 207 -12.47 16.07 -1.04
CA ASP A 207 -12.07 17.44 -1.35
C ASP A 207 -10.57 17.53 -1.61
N SER A 208 -9.77 16.86 -0.78
CA SER A 208 -8.32 16.74 -0.96
C SER A 208 -7.97 16.06 -2.30
N ASN A 209 -8.61 14.93 -2.60
CA ASN A 209 -8.39 14.20 -3.84
C ASN A 209 -8.74 15.05 -5.08
N LYS A 210 -9.86 15.80 -5.02
CA LYS A 210 -10.25 16.73 -6.09
C LYS A 210 -9.24 17.87 -6.28
N ALA A 211 -8.74 18.42 -5.18
CA ALA A 211 -7.74 19.48 -5.23
C ALA A 211 -6.43 18.98 -5.86
N LEU A 212 -5.94 17.82 -5.43
CA LEU A 212 -4.74 17.20 -5.97
C LEU A 212 -4.89 16.82 -7.45
N ALA A 213 -6.01 16.21 -7.84
CA ALA A 213 -6.28 15.84 -9.23
C ALA A 213 -6.32 17.04 -10.17
N ARG A 214 -6.81 18.22 -9.71
CA ARG A 214 -6.75 19.47 -10.48
C ARG A 214 -5.31 19.87 -10.83
N LEU A 215 -4.39 19.77 -9.88
CA LEU A 215 -2.97 20.09 -10.11
C LEU A 215 -2.31 19.08 -11.06
N VAL A 216 -2.65 17.80 -10.96
CA VAL A 216 -2.19 16.77 -11.91
C VAL A 216 -2.66 17.11 -13.33
N ARG A 217 -3.95 17.41 -13.50
CA ARG A 217 -4.53 17.80 -14.80
C ARG A 217 -3.85 19.03 -15.38
N GLN A 218 -3.61 20.05 -14.55
CA GLN A 218 -2.89 21.25 -14.94
C GLN A 218 -1.47 20.92 -15.43
N ALA A 219 -0.72 20.11 -14.70
CA ALA A 219 0.63 19.70 -15.08
C ALA A 219 0.66 18.93 -16.42
N LEU A 220 -0.33 18.06 -16.65
CA LEU A 220 -0.49 17.33 -17.92
C LEU A 220 -0.69 18.30 -19.09
N VAL A 221 -1.67 19.20 -18.99
CA VAL A 221 -2.02 20.16 -20.03
C VAL A 221 -0.84 21.09 -20.36
N GLU A 222 -0.20 21.68 -19.34
CA GLU A 222 0.96 22.58 -19.50
C GLU A 222 2.19 21.88 -20.09
N SER A 223 2.20 20.54 -20.03
CA SER A 223 3.27 19.75 -20.62
C SER A 223 2.94 19.16 -21.99
N GLY A 224 1.72 19.37 -22.49
CA GLY A 224 1.26 18.85 -23.78
C GLY A 224 0.83 17.40 -23.74
N LEU A 225 0.51 16.87 -22.54
CA LEU A 225 -0.06 15.55 -22.35
C LEU A 225 -1.60 15.61 -22.28
N PRO A 226 -2.31 14.50 -22.61
CA PRO A 226 -3.76 14.48 -22.56
C PRO A 226 -4.27 14.67 -21.11
N GLU A 227 -5.17 15.61 -20.91
CA GLU A 227 -5.75 15.92 -19.61
C GLU A 227 -6.47 14.74 -18.95
N ASN A 228 -7.05 13.84 -19.77
CA ASN A 228 -7.76 12.66 -19.34
C ASN A 228 -6.85 11.44 -19.08
N ALA A 229 -5.52 11.61 -19.10
CA ALA A 229 -4.59 10.56 -18.72
C ALA A 229 -4.69 10.20 -17.22
N VAL A 230 -5.10 11.16 -16.39
CA VAL A 230 -5.36 10.92 -14.97
C VAL A 230 -6.74 11.47 -14.65
N GLN A 231 -7.65 10.59 -14.30
CA GLN A 231 -9.01 10.94 -13.96
C GLN A 231 -9.33 10.55 -12.53
N LEU A 232 -10.11 11.38 -11.84
CA LEU A 232 -10.64 11.10 -10.51
C LEU A 232 -12.15 10.94 -10.60
N VAL A 233 -12.68 9.86 -10.04
CA VAL A 233 -14.12 9.68 -9.83
C VAL A 233 -14.64 10.76 -8.89
N GLN A 234 -15.58 11.58 -9.36
CA GLN A 234 -16.06 12.78 -8.65
C GLN A 234 -17.14 12.49 -7.62
N THR A 235 -17.77 11.31 -7.68
CA THR A 235 -18.84 10.92 -6.75
C THR A 235 -18.31 10.04 -5.61
N THR A 236 -18.97 10.12 -4.47
CA THR A 236 -18.72 9.24 -3.32
C THR A 236 -19.51 7.94 -3.38
N ASP A 237 -20.36 7.75 -4.39
CA ASP A 237 -21.16 6.54 -4.52
C ASP A 237 -20.26 5.30 -4.70
N ARG A 238 -20.59 4.27 -3.93
CA ARG A 238 -19.85 3.01 -3.96
C ARG A 238 -20.20 2.13 -5.16
N ALA A 239 -21.32 2.38 -5.83
CA ALA A 239 -21.75 1.65 -7.02
C ALA A 239 -20.75 1.81 -8.16
N VAL A 240 -20.10 2.99 -8.29
CA VAL A 240 -19.03 3.24 -9.26
C VAL A 240 -17.88 2.23 -9.18
N VAL A 241 -17.57 1.72 -7.97
CA VAL A 241 -16.55 0.68 -7.81
C VAL A 241 -16.95 -0.58 -8.55
N GLY A 242 -18.22 -0.99 -8.44
CA GLY A 242 -18.76 -2.16 -9.16
C GLY A 242 -18.65 -2.00 -10.68
N GLU A 243 -19.01 -0.83 -11.20
CA GLU A 243 -18.89 -0.53 -12.62
C GLU A 243 -17.44 -0.52 -13.10
N LEU A 244 -16.55 0.15 -12.35
CA LEU A 244 -15.12 0.28 -12.71
C LEU A 244 -14.41 -1.08 -12.81
N ILE A 245 -14.72 -2.01 -11.92
CA ILE A 245 -14.10 -3.36 -11.93
C ILE A 245 -14.75 -4.31 -12.96
N ALA A 246 -15.86 -3.91 -13.58
CA ALA A 246 -16.63 -4.71 -14.52
C ALA A 246 -16.46 -4.30 -15.97
N MET A 247 -15.54 -3.36 -16.32
CA MET A 247 -15.36 -2.84 -17.70
C MET A 247 -13.98 -3.17 -18.31
N PRO A 248 -13.73 -4.45 -18.66
CA PRO A 248 -12.46 -4.86 -19.25
C PRO A 248 -12.18 -4.25 -20.63
N GLN A 249 -13.21 -3.69 -21.29
CA GLN A 249 -13.06 -2.99 -22.58
C GLN A 249 -12.29 -1.66 -22.45
N TYR A 250 -12.27 -1.05 -21.26
CA TYR A 250 -11.63 0.24 -21.01
C TYR A 250 -10.50 0.18 -20.00
N VAL A 251 -10.59 -0.71 -19.01
CA VAL A 251 -9.62 -0.83 -17.91
C VAL A 251 -8.86 -2.14 -18.04
N ASP A 252 -7.54 -2.05 -18.08
CA ASP A 252 -6.66 -3.20 -18.31
C ASP A 252 -6.28 -3.91 -16.99
N VAL A 253 -6.24 -3.17 -15.87
CA VAL A 253 -5.93 -3.72 -14.54
C VAL A 253 -6.54 -2.87 -13.42
N ILE A 254 -6.91 -3.51 -12.31
CA ILE A 254 -7.34 -2.85 -11.07
C ILE A 254 -6.29 -3.05 -9.98
N ILE A 255 -5.97 -1.99 -9.25
CA ILE A 255 -5.02 -1.99 -8.12
C ILE A 255 -5.78 -1.49 -6.88
N PRO A 256 -6.29 -2.41 -6.03
CA PRO A 256 -6.90 -2.01 -4.77
C PRO A 256 -5.84 -1.67 -3.71
N ARG A 257 -6.07 -0.57 -2.97
CA ARG A 257 -5.22 -0.08 -1.88
C ARG A 257 -6.07 0.26 -0.66
N GLY A 258 -6.33 -0.71 0.19
CA GLY A 258 -7.18 -0.55 1.37
C GLY A 258 -7.16 -1.78 2.25
N GLY A 259 -8.13 -1.87 3.17
CA GLY A 259 -8.27 -3.00 4.05
C GLY A 259 -8.65 -4.30 3.33
N LYS A 260 -8.42 -5.42 4.00
CA LYS A 260 -8.66 -6.78 3.48
C LYS A 260 -10.07 -6.95 2.88
N ALA A 261 -11.10 -6.44 3.58
CA ALA A 261 -12.48 -6.54 3.10
C ALA A 261 -12.73 -5.82 1.75
N LEU A 262 -12.05 -4.68 1.49
CA LEU A 262 -12.11 -4.01 0.19
C LEU A 262 -11.47 -4.86 -0.89
N ILE A 263 -10.28 -5.40 -0.62
CA ILE A 263 -9.51 -6.22 -1.56
C ILE A 263 -10.27 -7.49 -1.92
N GLU A 264 -10.86 -8.16 -0.95
CA GLU A 264 -11.67 -9.37 -1.16
C GLU A 264 -12.92 -9.08 -2.00
N ARG A 265 -13.65 -8.01 -1.68
CA ARG A 265 -14.84 -7.57 -2.44
C ARG A 265 -14.49 -7.30 -3.91
N ILE A 266 -13.42 -6.53 -4.15
CA ILE A 266 -12.96 -6.21 -5.51
C ILE A 266 -12.55 -7.49 -6.22
N SER A 267 -11.77 -8.35 -5.58
CA SER A 267 -11.29 -9.60 -6.19
C SER A 267 -12.41 -10.57 -6.54
N ALA A 268 -13.48 -10.61 -5.74
CA ALA A 268 -14.63 -11.48 -6.00
C ALA A 268 -15.53 -10.97 -7.14
N GLY A 269 -15.62 -9.65 -7.33
CA GLY A 269 -16.53 -9.04 -8.32
C GLY A 269 -15.86 -8.58 -9.61
N ALA A 270 -14.53 -8.55 -9.69
CA ALA A 270 -13.83 -7.99 -10.83
C ALA A 270 -13.87 -8.90 -12.07
N LYS A 271 -14.18 -8.28 -13.22
CA LYS A 271 -14.00 -8.86 -14.56
C LYS A 271 -12.69 -8.39 -15.21
N VAL A 272 -12.00 -7.45 -14.58
CA VAL A 272 -10.69 -6.91 -14.95
C VAL A 272 -9.63 -7.60 -14.09
N PRO A 273 -8.42 -7.92 -14.60
CA PRO A 273 -7.32 -8.42 -13.78
C PRO A 273 -7.04 -7.53 -12.56
N VAL A 274 -6.79 -8.15 -11.40
CA VAL A 274 -6.55 -7.42 -10.14
C VAL A 274 -5.14 -7.70 -9.65
N ILE A 275 -4.33 -6.65 -9.51
CA ILE A 275 -3.04 -6.70 -8.80
C ILE A 275 -3.32 -6.39 -7.33
N LYS A 276 -3.49 -7.44 -6.55
CA LYS A 276 -3.81 -7.34 -5.12
C LYS A 276 -2.59 -7.65 -4.26
N HIS A 277 -2.56 -7.04 -3.10
CA HIS A 277 -1.76 -7.52 -1.98
C HIS A 277 -2.70 -7.91 -0.83
N LEU A 278 -2.30 -8.88 -0.05
CA LEU A 278 -2.93 -9.21 1.22
C LEU A 278 -2.03 -8.70 2.37
N ASP A 279 -2.10 -9.35 3.51
CA ASP A 279 -1.25 -8.99 4.64
C ASP A 279 0.22 -9.26 4.30
N GLY A 280 1.09 -8.31 4.64
CA GLY A 280 2.53 -8.48 4.54
C GLY A 280 3.05 -9.23 5.76
N ASN A 281 3.94 -10.18 5.57
CA ASN A 281 4.79 -10.70 6.64
C ASN A 281 6.22 -10.28 6.34
N CYS A 282 6.56 -9.07 6.79
CA CYS A 282 7.86 -8.48 6.50
C CYS A 282 8.95 -9.08 7.39
N HIS A 283 10.04 -9.50 6.77
CA HIS A 283 11.14 -10.15 7.43
C HIS A 283 12.33 -9.20 7.53
N THR A 284 12.98 -9.19 8.71
CA THR A 284 14.33 -8.64 8.88
C THR A 284 15.27 -9.80 9.14
N TYR A 285 16.33 -9.91 8.34
CA TYR A 285 17.36 -10.93 8.51
C TYR A 285 18.65 -10.28 8.96
N VAL A 286 19.21 -10.80 10.05
CA VAL A 286 20.53 -10.44 10.59
C VAL A 286 21.49 -11.56 10.27
N ASP A 287 22.42 -11.29 9.37
CA ASP A 287 23.37 -12.26 8.85
C ASP A 287 24.64 -12.36 9.74
N ASP A 288 25.50 -13.31 9.45
CA ASP A 288 26.78 -13.54 10.09
C ASP A 288 27.89 -13.53 9.02
N PRO A 289 28.88 -12.61 9.11
CA PRO A 289 29.06 -11.57 10.14
C PRO A 289 28.18 -10.32 9.94
N SER A 290 27.80 -9.65 11.05
CA SER A 290 27.08 -8.38 11.02
C SER A 290 27.67 -7.36 11.99
N ASP A 291 27.55 -6.06 11.67
CA ASP A 291 27.69 -5.00 12.66
C ASP A 291 26.46 -5.03 13.59
N ILE A 292 26.64 -5.53 14.79
CA ILE A 292 25.56 -5.72 15.77
C ILE A 292 24.89 -4.41 16.15
N ILE A 293 25.67 -3.32 16.30
CA ILE A 293 25.13 -2.00 16.66
C ILE A 293 24.19 -1.49 15.56
N LEU A 294 24.60 -1.63 14.31
CA LEU A 294 23.78 -1.26 13.16
C LEU A 294 22.57 -2.18 13.02
N ALA A 295 22.75 -3.49 13.16
CA ALA A 295 21.67 -4.47 13.08
C ALA A 295 20.57 -4.20 14.13
N VAL A 296 20.93 -3.88 15.36
CA VAL A 296 19.98 -3.51 16.43
C VAL A 296 19.21 -2.25 16.05
N LYS A 297 19.88 -1.19 15.56
CA LYS A 297 19.23 0.05 15.13
C LYS A 297 18.25 -0.19 13.98
N VAL A 298 18.65 -1.01 13.00
CA VAL A 298 17.80 -1.33 11.84
C VAL A 298 16.58 -2.15 12.27
N ALA A 299 16.78 -3.20 13.06
CA ALA A 299 15.68 -4.05 13.54
C ALA A 299 14.70 -3.28 14.43
N ASP A 300 15.19 -2.43 15.32
CA ASP A 300 14.36 -1.55 16.14
C ASP A 300 13.53 -0.61 15.26
N ASN A 301 14.15 0.12 14.35
CA ASN A 301 13.45 1.03 13.44
C ASN A 301 12.42 0.30 12.58
N ALA A 302 12.78 -0.85 12.01
CA ALA A 302 11.91 -1.63 11.14
C ALA A 302 10.62 -2.10 11.83
N LYS A 303 10.63 -2.32 13.15
CA LYS A 303 9.45 -2.69 13.93
C LYS A 303 8.77 -1.50 14.59
N THR A 304 9.53 -0.62 15.22
CA THR A 304 8.98 0.34 16.22
C THR A 304 8.82 1.76 15.71
N ASN A 305 9.35 2.11 14.53
CA ASN A 305 9.13 3.43 13.95
C ASN A 305 7.63 3.70 13.69
N LYS A 306 6.92 2.68 13.16
CA LYS A 306 5.45 2.64 13.06
C LYS A 306 4.99 1.19 13.11
N PHE A 307 4.01 0.88 13.98
CA PHE A 307 3.53 -0.51 14.15
C PHE A 307 2.49 -0.94 13.11
N SER A 308 1.74 0.01 12.56
CA SER A 308 0.56 -0.28 11.73
C SER A 308 0.77 -0.37 10.21
N PRO A 309 1.87 0.07 9.60
CA PRO A 309 2.08 -0.11 8.16
C PRO A 309 2.33 -1.57 7.79
N CYS A 310 1.85 -1.95 6.60
CA CYS A 310 2.05 -3.29 6.04
C CYS A 310 3.52 -3.65 5.75
N ASN A 311 4.45 -2.71 5.88
CA ASN A 311 5.89 -2.89 5.73
C ASN A 311 6.68 -2.87 7.06
N ALA A 312 5.98 -2.84 8.21
CA ALA A 312 6.65 -3.04 9.49
C ALA A 312 7.11 -4.50 9.63
N THR A 313 8.29 -4.71 10.21
CA THR A 313 8.81 -6.06 10.46
C THR A 313 7.87 -6.86 11.37
N GLU A 314 7.55 -8.07 10.95
CA GLU A 314 6.76 -9.04 11.72
C GLU A 314 7.56 -10.30 12.06
N SER A 315 8.52 -10.66 11.21
CA SER A 315 9.42 -11.80 11.42
C SER A 315 10.86 -11.33 11.49
N LEU A 316 11.55 -11.73 12.55
CA LEU A 316 12.98 -11.48 12.76
C LEU A 316 13.75 -12.79 12.65
N LEU A 317 14.59 -12.89 11.64
CA LEU A 317 15.47 -14.02 11.39
C LEU A 317 16.91 -13.63 11.77
N VAL A 318 17.59 -14.47 12.52
CA VAL A 318 18.94 -14.17 13.01
C VAL A 318 19.85 -15.36 12.77
N ALA A 319 20.99 -15.12 12.13
CA ALA A 319 22.01 -16.14 11.95
C ALA A 319 22.54 -16.62 13.31
N ARG A 320 22.81 -17.92 13.44
CA ARG A 320 23.18 -18.56 14.70
C ARG A 320 24.44 -17.96 15.33
N GLY A 321 25.43 -17.59 14.51
CA GLY A 321 26.71 -17.06 14.99
C GLY A 321 26.61 -15.72 15.71
N VAL A 322 25.65 -14.88 15.33
CA VAL A 322 25.43 -13.55 15.94
C VAL A 322 24.28 -13.52 16.94
N ALA A 323 23.53 -14.60 17.07
CA ALA A 323 22.30 -14.65 17.87
C ALA A 323 22.55 -14.33 19.35
N ALA A 324 23.62 -14.87 19.94
CA ALA A 324 23.95 -14.67 21.35
C ALA A 324 24.26 -13.21 21.71
N GLU A 325 24.80 -12.44 20.78
CA GLU A 325 25.15 -11.03 20.97
C GLU A 325 23.99 -10.10 20.61
N PHE A 326 23.29 -10.39 19.51
CA PHE A 326 22.23 -9.54 18.95
C PHE A 326 20.90 -9.64 19.70
N LEU A 327 20.44 -10.88 19.96
CA LEU A 327 19.08 -11.11 20.49
C LEU A 327 18.81 -10.46 21.86
N PRO A 328 19.73 -10.50 22.85
CA PRO A 328 19.48 -9.84 24.13
C PRO A 328 19.29 -8.34 24.03
N GLN A 329 20.04 -7.69 23.12
CA GLN A 329 19.99 -6.25 22.93
C GLN A 329 18.65 -5.83 22.31
N ILE A 330 18.23 -6.48 21.22
CA ILE A 330 16.97 -6.13 20.56
C ILE A 330 15.75 -6.53 21.40
N ALA A 331 15.83 -7.65 22.12
CA ALA A 331 14.75 -8.10 23.00
C ALA A 331 14.52 -7.11 24.15
N SER A 332 15.57 -6.53 24.71
CA SER A 332 15.48 -5.48 25.72
C SER A 332 14.76 -4.24 25.19
N ILE A 333 15.09 -3.80 23.98
CA ILE A 333 14.45 -2.65 23.33
C ILE A 333 12.98 -2.94 23.04
N TYR A 334 12.66 -4.11 22.49
CA TYR A 334 11.30 -4.51 22.17
C TYR A 334 10.44 -4.62 23.44
N ALA A 335 10.95 -5.22 24.50
CA ALA A 335 10.25 -5.30 25.79
C ALA A 335 9.94 -3.90 26.35
N ALA A 336 10.93 -2.99 26.34
CA ALA A 336 10.76 -1.61 26.80
C ALA A 336 9.70 -0.83 25.98
N LYS A 337 9.48 -1.20 24.72
CA LYS A 337 8.50 -0.58 23.81
C LYS A 337 7.16 -1.34 23.74
N GLY A 338 6.97 -2.38 24.57
CA GLY A 338 5.75 -3.17 24.62
C GLY A 338 5.51 -4.04 23.36
N VAL A 339 6.57 -4.42 22.65
CA VAL A 339 6.49 -5.33 21.51
C VAL A 339 6.46 -6.76 22.01
N GLU A 340 5.40 -7.50 21.69
CA GLU A 340 5.30 -8.94 21.92
C GLU A 340 6.26 -9.70 21.00
N MET A 341 7.05 -10.63 21.57
CA MET A 341 7.96 -11.49 20.81
C MET A 341 7.53 -12.95 20.93
N ARG A 342 7.22 -13.58 19.80
CA ARG A 342 6.94 -15.01 19.70
C ARG A 342 8.21 -15.72 19.24
N CYS A 343 8.87 -16.44 20.14
CA CYS A 343 10.18 -17.00 19.91
C CYS A 343 10.13 -18.51 19.62
N CYS A 344 11.03 -19.00 18.79
CA CYS A 344 11.30 -20.44 18.72
C CYS A 344 11.99 -20.91 20.02
N PRO A 345 11.96 -22.22 20.32
CA PRO A 345 12.54 -22.76 21.58
C PRO A 345 14.00 -22.39 21.81
N GLU A 346 14.82 -22.34 20.76
CA GLU A 346 16.25 -21.97 20.85
C GLU A 346 16.44 -20.52 21.28
N VAL A 347 15.68 -19.59 20.67
CA VAL A 347 15.72 -18.16 21.01
C VAL A 347 15.19 -17.94 22.42
N LEU A 348 14.10 -18.63 22.79
CA LEU A 348 13.53 -18.54 24.13
C LEU A 348 14.55 -18.99 25.21
N ALA A 349 15.20 -20.14 25.01
CA ALA A 349 16.24 -20.64 25.91
C ALA A 349 17.40 -19.67 26.02
N LEU A 350 17.87 -19.09 24.93
CA LEU A 350 18.93 -18.08 24.91
C LEU A 350 18.52 -16.84 25.72
N LEU A 351 17.34 -16.31 25.54
CA LEU A 351 16.84 -15.13 26.23
C LEU A 351 16.60 -15.41 27.74
N GLN A 352 16.15 -16.62 28.12
CA GLN A 352 15.98 -17.04 29.50
C GLN A 352 17.33 -17.13 30.26
N ASN A 353 18.37 -17.61 29.57
CA ASN A 353 19.72 -17.64 30.17
C ASN A 353 20.31 -16.23 30.37
N TYR A 354 19.98 -15.27 29.51
CA TYR A 354 20.36 -13.86 29.65
C TYR A 354 19.59 -13.12 30.75
N LYS A 355 18.45 -13.63 31.18
CA LYS A 355 17.56 -13.02 32.20
C LYS A 355 18.28 -12.71 33.53
N GLN A 356 19.30 -13.46 33.89
CA GLN A 356 20.08 -13.27 35.12
C GLN A 356 20.86 -11.95 35.16
N ASN A 357 21.08 -11.28 34.00
CA ASN A 357 21.88 -10.07 33.86
C ASN A 357 21.06 -8.83 33.46
N TRP A 358 19.75 -8.94 33.40
CA TRP A 358 18.89 -7.79 33.01
C TRP A 358 18.59 -6.88 34.23
N PRO A 359 18.42 -5.55 34.03
CA PRO A 359 17.90 -4.66 35.05
C PRO A 359 16.56 -5.16 35.59
N LEU A 360 16.35 -5.10 36.90
CA LEU A 360 15.18 -5.69 37.59
C LEU A 360 13.83 -5.23 36.97
N ALA A 361 13.74 -3.96 36.53
CA ALA A 361 12.57 -3.39 35.89
C ALA A 361 12.26 -4.04 34.52
N LEU A 362 13.29 -4.38 33.73
CA LEU A 362 13.13 -5.09 32.45
C LEU A 362 12.77 -6.55 32.62
N ILE A 363 13.27 -7.19 33.71
CA ILE A 363 12.89 -8.55 34.08
C ILE A 363 11.42 -8.63 34.47
N GLN A 364 10.90 -7.65 35.20
CA GLN A 364 9.48 -7.62 35.58
C GLN A 364 8.55 -7.39 34.38
N GLN A 365 8.92 -6.52 33.44
CA GLN A 365 8.15 -6.32 32.21
C GLN A 365 8.22 -7.53 31.27
N ALA A 366 9.39 -8.12 31.10
CA ALA A 366 9.57 -9.35 30.32
C ALA A 366 8.88 -10.55 31.00
N GLN A 367 8.87 -10.63 32.34
CA GLN A 367 8.17 -11.68 33.08
C GLN A 367 6.65 -11.56 32.91
N ALA A 368 6.10 -10.34 33.02
CA ALA A 368 4.67 -10.11 32.76
C ALA A 368 4.27 -10.45 31.34
N ALA A 369 5.15 -10.22 30.35
CA ALA A 369 4.94 -10.62 28.96
C ALA A 369 5.09 -12.15 28.77
N ILE A 370 6.05 -12.79 29.44
CA ILE A 370 6.28 -14.24 29.36
C ILE A 370 5.18 -15.02 30.11
N ASP A 371 4.68 -14.48 31.23
CA ASP A 371 3.61 -15.08 32.02
C ASP A 371 2.21 -14.79 31.46
N SER A 372 2.08 -13.82 30.51
CA SER A 372 0.87 -13.62 29.74
C SER A 372 0.72 -14.75 28.70
N GLU A 373 -0.53 -15.15 28.43
CA GLU A 373 -0.82 -16.16 27.36
C GLU A 373 -0.27 -15.81 25.97
N ALA A 374 0.43 -14.68 25.82
CA ALA A 374 1.04 -14.17 24.61
C ALA A 374 2.26 -14.97 24.13
N PHE A 375 2.89 -15.79 24.99
CA PHE A 375 3.96 -16.72 24.63
C PHE A 375 3.42 -18.13 24.44
N LYS A 376 2.53 -18.32 23.48
CA LYS A 376 2.16 -19.67 22.99
C LYS A 376 3.12 -20.07 21.86
N LEU A 377 3.70 -21.25 21.99
CA LEU A 377 4.44 -21.99 20.96
C LEU A 377 3.59 -22.18 19.70
#